data_8a294ecf999acd8f4ed863016cc558ba
#
_entry.id   8a294ecf999acd8f4ed863016cc558ba
#
_cell.length_a   1.000
_cell.length_b   1.000
_cell.length_c   1.000
_cell.angle_alpha   90.00
_cell.angle_beta   90.00
_cell.angle_gamma   90.00
#
_symmetry.space_group_name_H-M   'P 1'
#
loop_
_entity.id
_entity.type
_entity.pdbx_description
1 polymer ?
#
loop_
_entity_poly.entity_id
_entity_poly.type
_entity_poly.pdbx_seq_one_letter_code
_entity_poly.pdbx_strand_id
1 'polypeptide(L)'
;MIPLNYYLILSAIVFSVGLLGLLINRKNVIILLMCVELLLLAVNMNFIAFSHYFADLAGQIFVFFILAVAAVEAAIGLAILIVLFRTRHTMQVDALTRLKG
;
A
#
# COMPACT_ATOMS: atom_id res chain seq x y z
N MET A 1 17.91 -23.27 -6.89
CA MET A 1 16.67 -22.71 -6.37
C MET A 1 16.91 -21.93 -5.09
N ILE A 2 16.27 -20.81 -4.96
CA ILE A 2 16.43 -19.98 -3.76
C ILE A 2 15.63 -20.60 -2.62
N PRO A 3 16.23 -20.82 -1.44
CA PRO A 3 15.50 -21.37 -0.29
C PRO A 3 14.34 -20.46 0.15
N LEU A 4 13.34 -21.05 0.77
CA LEU A 4 12.19 -20.32 1.31
C LEU A 4 12.60 -19.19 2.25
N ASN A 5 13.66 -19.41 3.03
CA ASN A 5 14.15 -18.42 3.99
C ASN A 5 14.45 -17.07 3.34
N TYR A 6 15.00 -17.07 2.13
CA TYR A 6 15.34 -15.81 1.44
C TYR A 6 14.11 -15.04 1.05
N TYR A 7 13.06 -15.72 0.61
CA TYR A 7 11.79 -15.07 0.29
C TYR A 7 11.14 -14.48 1.53
N LEU A 8 11.19 -15.22 2.64
CA LEU A 8 10.63 -14.74 3.91
C LEU A 8 11.41 -13.54 4.46
N ILE A 9 12.73 -13.56 4.32
CA ILE A 9 13.57 -12.45 4.75
C ILE A 9 13.27 -11.20 3.91
N LEU A 10 13.17 -11.35 2.60
CA LEU A 10 12.83 -10.23 1.72
C LEU A 10 11.46 -9.66 2.07
N SER A 11 10.49 -10.52 2.27
CA SER A 11 9.14 -10.12 2.67
C SER A 11 9.15 -9.38 4.01
N ALA A 12 9.93 -9.86 4.98
CA ALA A 12 10.08 -9.20 6.28
C ALA A 12 10.71 -7.81 6.14
N ILE A 13 11.69 -7.67 5.26
CA ILE A 13 12.33 -6.38 4.99
C ILE A 13 11.32 -5.41 4.38
N VAL A 14 10.57 -5.84 3.38
CA VAL A 14 9.56 -5.00 2.73
C VAL A 14 8.49 -4.59 3.73
N PHE A 15 8.03 -5.52 4.55
CA PHE A 15 7.05 -5.24 5.60
C PHE A 15 7.58 -4.20 6.59
N SER A 16 8.83 -4.36 7.02
CA SER A 16 9.46 -3.45 7.96
C SER A 16 9.60 -2.04 7.39
N VAL A 17 9.99 -1.93 6.12
CA VAL A 17 10.10 -0.64 5.43
C VAL A 17 8.73 0.03 5.36
N GLY A 18 7.69 -0.71 5.00
CA GLY A 18 6.34 -0.18 4.95
C GLY A 18 5.86 0.30 6.32
N LEU A 19 6.12 -0.50 7.35
CA LEU A 19 5.71 -0.17 8.71
C LEU A 19 6.44 1.08 9.23
N LEU A 20 7.75 1.16 9.01
CA LEU A 20 8.54 2.33 9.40
C LEU A 20 8.07 3.59 8.67
N GLY A 21 7.82 3.48 7.38
CA GLY A 21 7.30 4.60 6.60
C GLY A 21 5.96 5.08 7.14
N LEU A 22 5.08 4.14 7.51
CA LEU A 22 3.78 4.45 8.09
C LEU A 22 3.92 5.22 9.41
N LEU A 23 4.84 4.79 10.27
CA LEU A 23 5.05 5.41 11.57
C LEU A 23 5.71 6.79 11.47
N ILE A 24 6.62 6.96 10.51
CA ILE A 24 7.37 8.21 10.36
C ILE A 24 6.53 9.29 9.68
N ASN A 25 5.74 8.92 8.66
CA ASN A 25 5.07 9.88 7.80
C ASN A 25 3.55 9.83 7.95
N ARG A 26 3.05 9.98 9.16
CA ARG A 26 1.61 9.86 9.45
C ARG A 26 0.76 10.95 8.82
N LYS A 27 1.36 12.10 8.53
CA LYS A 27 0.60 13.27 8.06
C LYS A 27 0.39 13.29 6.55
N ASN A 28 1.20 12.55 5.80
CA ASN A 28 1.12 12.56 4.34
C ASN A 28 0.30 11.35 3.87
N VAL A 29 -0.91 11.62 3.36
CA VAL A 29 -1.85 10.58 2.93
C VAL A 29 -1.28 9.75 1.79
N ILE A 30 -0.54 10.38 0.85
CA ILE A 30 0.07 9.66 -0.28
C ILE A 30 1.08 8.65 0.24
N ILE A 31 1.95 9.07 1.16
CA ILE A 31 2.95 8.17 1.74
C ILE A 31 2.28 7.07 2.55
N LEU A 32 1.22 7.38 3.29
CA LEU A 32 0.47 6.37 4.03
C LEU A 32 -0.10 5.30 3.11
N LEU A 33 -0.69 5.70 1.97
CA LEU A 33 -1.21 4.76 0.99
C LEU A 33 -0.11 3.89 0.40
N MET A 34 1.03 4.49 0.06
CA MET A 34 2.16 3.75 -0.46
C MET A 34 2.69 2.73 0.56
N CYS A 35 2.75 3.12 1.83
CA CYS A 35 3.20 2.22 2.90
C CYS A 35 2.24 1.06 3.10
N VAL A 36 0.93 1.30 3.06
CA VAL A 36 -0.07 0.24 3.15
C VAL A 36 0.07 -0.72 1.98
N GLU A 37 0.31 -0.21 0.77
CA GLU A 37 0.53 -1.06 -0.40
C GLU A 37 1.78 -1.92 -0.25
N LEU A 38 2.86 -1.39 0.34
CA LEU A 38 4.06 -2.17 0.64
C LEU A 38 3.78 -3.28 1.64
N LEU A 39 2.96 -3.01 2.67
CA LEU A 39 2.57 -4.02 3.64
C LEU A 39 1.77 -5.14 2.98
N LEU A 40 0.84 -4.80 2.10
CA LEU A 40 0.07 -5.78 1.34
C LEU A 40 0.96 -6.59 0.41
N LEU A 41 1.92 -5.95 -0.24
CA LEU A 41 2.90 -6.63 -1.09
C LEU A 41 3.68 -7.66 -0.28
N ALA A 42 4.16 -7.30 0.91
CA ALA A 42 4.91 -8.20 1.78
C ALA A 42 4.07 -9.42 2.17
N VAL A 43 2.81 -9.23 2.52
CA VAL A 43 1.90 -10.34 2.85
C VAL A 43 1.69 -11.24 1.64
N ASN A 44 1.49 -10.65 0.46
CA ASN A 44 1.33 -11.41 -0.79
C ASN A 44 2.58 -12.23 -1.11
N MET A 45 3.77 -11.66 -0.91
CA MET A 45 5.03 -12.38 -1.11
C MET A 45 5.12 -13.60 -0.22
N ASN A 46 4.69 -13.49 1.04
CA ASN A 46 4.66 -14.63 1.96
C ASN A 46 3.72 -15.72 1.45
N PHE A 47 2.52 -15.37 1.03
CA PHE A 47 1.56 -16.37 0.51
C PHE A 47 2.09 -17.05 -0.74
N ILE A 48 2.70 -16.29 -1.64
CA ILE A 48 3.27 -16.86 -2.87
C ILE A 48 4.41 -17.81 -2.52
N ALA A 49 5.30 -17.41 -1.61
CA ALA A 49 6.43 -18.23 -1.20
C ALA A 49 5.98 -19.52 -0.54
N PHE A 50 5.04 -19.46 0.39
CA PHE A 50 4.51 -20.64 1.04
C PHE A 50 3.76 -21.55 0.07
N SER A 51 2.96 -20.97 -0.84
CA SER A 51 2.25 -21.74 -1.84
C SER A 51 3.22 -22.52 -2.73
N HIS A 52 4.28 -21.88 -3.16
CA HIS A 52 5.30 -22.52 -3.99
C HIS A 52 6.04 -23.62 -3.23
N TYR A 53 6.43 -23.34 -1.99
CA TYR A 53 7.18 -24.27 -1.15
C TYR A 53 6.38 -25.52 -0.85
N PHE A 54 5.10 -25.38 -0.49
CA PHE A 54 4.24 -26.50 -0.13
C PHE A 54 3.49 -27.08 -1.34
N ALA A 55 3.66 -26.50 -2.52
CA ALA A 55 2.92 -26.88 -3.72
C ALA A 55 1.40 -26.89 -3.49
N ASP A 56 0.91 -25.88 -2.76
CA ASP A 56 -0.47 -25.77 -2.34
C ASP A 56 -1.17 -24.63 -3.09
N LEU A 57 -2.23 -24.96 -3.82
CA LEU A 57 -3.01 -23.99 -4.56
C LEU A 57 -3.81 -23.05 -3.65
N ALA A 58 -4.09 -23.44 -2.42
CA ALA A 58 -4.85 -22.62 -1.49
C ALA A 58 -4.17 -21.27 -1.25
N GLY A 59 -2.83 -21.26 -1.10
CA GLY A 59 -2.06 -20.03 -0.94
C GLY A 59 -2.21 -19.09 -2.13
N GLN A 60 -2.24 -19.63 -3.35
CA GLN A 60 -2.40 -18.84 -4.56
C GLN A 60 -3.81 -18.26 -4.68
N ILE A 61 -4.82 -19.00 -4.22
CA ILE A 61 -6.20 -18.50 -4.18
C ILE A 61 -6.30 -17.34 -3.22
N PHE A 62 -5.70 -17.43 -2.04
CA PHE A 62 -5.63 -16.32 -1.09
C PHE A 62 -4.95 -15.10 -1.68
N VAL A 63 -3.83 -15.30 -2.40
CA VAL A 63 -3.15 -14.20 -3.09
C VAL A 63 -4.10 -13.51 -4.07
N PHE A 64 -4.89 -14.28 -4.80
CA PHE A 64 -5.84 -13.73 -5.75
C PHE A 64 -6.85 -12.81 -5.05
N PHE A 65 -7.40 -13.26 -3.93
CA PHE A 65 -8.32 -12.43 -3.14
C PHE A 65 -7.64 -11.19 -2.57
N ILE A 66 -6.42 -11.33 -2.06
CA ILE A 66 -5.69 -10.21 -1.49
C ILE A 66 -5.35 -9.18 -2.58
N LEU A 67 -5.00 -9.62 -3.78
CA LEU A 67 -4.76 -8.72 -4.90
C LEU A 67 -6.04 -7.98 -5.30
N ALA A 68 -7.18 -8.64 -5.28
CA ALA A 68 -8.46 -8.00 -5.57
C ALA A 68 -8.77 -6.92 -4.52
N VAL A 69 -8.58 -7.24 -3.24
CA VAL A 69 -8.76 -6.27 -2.15
C VAL A 69 -7.79 -5.11 -2.29
N ALA A 70 -6.53 -5.41 -2.58
CA ALA A 70 -5.52 -4.37 -2.77
C ALA A 70 -5.87 -3.44 -3.94
N ALA A 71 -6.37 -4.00 -5.03
CA ALA A 71 -6.80 -3.20 -6.18
C ALA A 71 -7.94 -2.26 -5.83
N VAL A 72 -8.94 -2.76 -5.08
CA VAL A 72 -10.07 -1.95 -4.63
C VAL A 72 -9.60 -0.86 -3.68
N GLU A 73 -8.74 -1.20 -2.73
CA GLU A 73 -8.18 -0.22 -1.79
C GLU A 73 -7.39 0.86 -2.51
N ALA A 74 -6.56 0.48 -3.49
CA ALA A 74 -5.80 1.42 -4.29
C ALA A 74 -6.73 2.35 -5.07
N ALA A 75 -7.80 1.83 -5.65
CA ALA A 75 -8.77 2.62 -6.39
C ALA A 75 -9.49 3.61 -5.47
N ILE A 76 -9.95 3.16 -4.30
CA ILE A 76 -10.61 4.01 -3.31
C ILE A 76 -9.63 5.06 -2.80
N GLY A 77 -8.40 4.65 -2.48
CA GLY A 77 -7.37 5.57 -2.01
C GLY A 77 -7.05 6.65 -3.02
N LEU A 78 -6.94 6.27 -4.29
CA LEU A 78 -6.70 7.23 -5.36
C LEU A 78 -7.86 8.20 -5.51
N ALA A 79 -9.11 7.71 -5.41
CA ALA A 79 -10.28 8.56 -5.46
C ALA A 79 -10.28 9.57 -4.30
N ILE A 80 -9.96 9.12 -3.09
CA ILE A 80 -9.86 9.99 -1.92
C ILE A 80 -8.78 11.04 -2.13
N LEU A 81 -7.62 10.65 -2.66
CA LEU A 81 -6.53 11.58 -2.95
C LEU A 81 -6.95 12.65 -3.94
N ILE A 82 -7.67 12.28 -4.99
CA ILE A 82 -8.15 13.23 -5.98
C ILE A 82 -9.10 14.25 -5.34
N VAL A 83 -10.02 13.77 -4.51
CA VAL A 83 -10.96 14.64 -3.80
C VAL A 83 -10.22 15.58 -2.85
N LEU A 84 -9.28 15.06 -2.07
CA LEU A 84 -8.49 15.88 -1.15
C LEU A 84 -7.67 16.93 -1.90
N PHE A 85 -7.06 16.55 -3.01
CA PHE A 85 -6.28 17.46 -3.83
C PHE A 85 -7.15 18.59 -4.35
N ARG A 86 -8.32 18.28 -4.87
CA ARG A 86 -9.26 19.28 -5.38
C ARG A 86 -9.74 20.23 -4.27
N THR A 87 -10.04 19.66 -3.11
CA THR A 87 -10.49 20.45 -1.96
C THR A 87 -9.41 21.42 -1.51
N ARG A 88 -8.16 20.95 -1.37
CA ARG A 88 -7.04 21.81 -1.00
C ARG A 88 -6.78 22.89 -2.03
N HIS A 89 -6.81 22.53 -3.30
CA HIS A 89 -6.61 23.49 -4.38
C HIS A 89 -7.67 24.59 -4.34
N THR A 90 -8.93 24.22 -4.15
CA THR A 90 -10.03 25.17 -4.02
C THR A 90 -9.83 26.08 -2.81
N MET A 91 -9.46 25.51 -1.67
CA MET A 91 -9.21 26.30 -0.46
C MET A 91 -8.06 27.28 -0.64
N GLN A 92 -7.00 26.88 -1.32
CA GLN A 92 -5.87 27.75 -1.60
C GLN A 92 -6.27 28.91 -2.52
N VAL A 93 -7.06 28.64 -3.53
CA VAL A 93 -7.56 29.66 -4.44
C VAL A 93 -8.46 30.66 -3.70
N ASP A 94 -9.35 30.16 -2.84
CA ASP A 94 -10.22 30.99 -2.03
C ASP A 94 -9.41 31.89 -1.09
N ALA A 95 -8.37 31.32 -0.47
CA ALA A 95 -7.48 32.09 0.40
C ALA A 95 -6.78 33.21 -0.35
N LEU A 96 -6.28 32.93 -1.56
CA LEU A 96 -5.64 33.94 -2.40
C LEU A 96 -6.62 35.01 -2.81
N THR A 97 -7.84 34.64 -3.14
CA THR A 97 -8.89 35.59 -3.51
C THR A 97 -9.23 36.52 -2.35
N ARG A 98 -9.32 35.97 -1.14
CA ARG A 98 -9.57 36.76 0.07
C ARG A 98 -8.44 37.75 0.35
N LEU A 99 -7.20 37.36 0.12
CA LEU A 99 -6.05 38.21 0.33
C LEU A 99 -6.04 39.39 -0.66
N LYS A 100 -6.51 39.16 -1.87
CA LYS A 100 -6.58 40.20 -2.88
C LYS A 100 -7.79 41.12 -2.74
N GLY A 101 -8.84 40.58 -2.17
CA GLY A 101 -10.10 41.27 -2.09
C GLY A 101 -10.41 41.90 -0.79
#